data_a3d88b4af9bdfd7f7ed4bff16f01d7f5
#
_entry.id   a3d88b4af9bdfd7f7ed4bff16f01d7f5
#
_cell.length_a   1.000
_cell.length_b   1.000
_cell.length_c   1.000
_cell.angle_alpha   90.00
_cell.angle_beta   90.00
_cell.angle_gamma   90.00
#
_symmetry.space_group_name_H-M   'P 1'
#
loop_
_entity.id
_entity.type
_entity.pdbx_description
1 polymer ?
#
loop_
_entity_poly.entity_id
_entity_poly.type
_entity_poly.pdbx_seq_one_letter_code
_entity_poly.pdbx_strand_id
1 'polypeptide(L)'
;MNQPTPVTSPEVLAAGYARCAQVTREFGTTYYWGARLLPAPSRRHVHAVYTLARLADDIVDDAGPNPGPETARALDAFERAFWVARATGTSTDPVMAAIATSVRECGIEDECFTRFFGAMRSDLTRRTYETWGDLLGYMDGSAAVIGEMMLPVLRPGTDAVAPARALGLAFQLTNFLRDVGEDLDRGRVYIPQEDLRRFGADPHARVVTPEWRALMAFEVERNRRLYREADDGIPALPGASRRCVATARVLYARILERIEAADYDVFASRARVSTPTKAALAARMVLSREPMRLVHADRAARDPHLGAWVSDDPVVLLDDAGSPVGQAPKSVVHHDDTPLHLAFSCYVVDPRGRLLVTTRAASKPSFPGVVTNTVCGHPKPGEDLAEAVRRRARSELGVEVRSLRLVLPDFRYRAAMNGLVEHELCPVFVGFVDDDALAADPQEVDDAQWVPWEQFRHEVLSGRRTVSPWCTEQVPLLDALGPDPLAWPAGLRTELPPAAELGPDAEAA
;
A
#
# COMPACT_ATOMS: atom_id res chain seq x y z
N MET A 1 34.23 28.09 36.90
CA MET A 1 34.90 28.24 35.58
C MET A 1 34.29 27.23 34.64
N ASN A 2 33.42 27.68 33.71
CA ASN A 2 32.92 26.82 32.66
C ASN A 2 34.09 26.54 31.71
N GLN A 3 34.58 25.28 31.68
CA GLN A 3 35.45 24.85 30.61
C GLN A 3 34.63 24.90 29.29
N PRO A 4 35.18 25.48 28.20
CA PRO A 4 34.49 25.44 26.93
C PRO A 4 34.28 23.97 26.54
N THR A 5 33.04 23.63 26.17
CA THR A 5 32.70 22.29 25.66
C THR A 5 33.64 22.00 24.48
N PRO A 6 34.36 20.88 24.48
CA PRO A 6 35.26 20.55 23.39
C PRO A 6 34.48 20.50 22.10
N VAL A 7 34.88 21.26 21.10
CA VAL A 7 34.26 21.31 19.78
C VAL A 7 35.11 20.47 18.82
N THR A 8 34.52 19.57 18.08
CA THR A 8 35.22 18.82 17.03
C THR A 8 35.79 19.81 15.99
N SER A 9 37.04 19.68 15.61
CA SER A 9 37.64 20.59 14.64
C SER A 9 36.93 20.56 13.28
N PRO A 10 36.86 21.69 12.55
CA PRO A 10 36.25 21.70 11.22
C PRO A 10 36.84 20.70 10.23
N GLU A 11 38.15 20.41 10.34
CA GLU A 11 38.85 19.44 9.48
C GLU A 11 38.39 18.02 9.77
N VAL A 12 38.24 17.62 11.04
CA VAL A 12 37.73 16.32 11.45
C VAL A 12 36.28 16.11 10.95
N LEU A 13 35.44 17.13 11.09
CA LEU A 13 34.07 17.10 10.58
C LEU A 13 34.03 16.98 9.04
N ALA A 14 34.87 17.75 8.34
CA ALA A 14 34.93 17.66 6.87
C ALA A 14 35.36 16.27 6.40
N ALA A 15 36.39 15.69 7.04
CA ALA A 15 36.83 14.31 6.77
C ALA A 15 35.71 13.27 7.05
N GLY A 16 34.98 13.43 8.16
CA GLY A 16 33.84 12.59 8.52
C GLY A 16 32.73 12.63 7.49
N TYR A 17 32.28 13.82 7.09
CA TYR A 17 31.25 13.96 6.04
C TYR A 17 31.72 13.42 4.67
N ALA A 18 32.98 13.61 4.31
CA ALA A 18 33.54 13.04 3.09
C ALA A 18 33.49 11.50 3.12
N ARG A 19 33.82 10.88 4.27
CA ARG A 19 33.73 9.44 4.44
C ARG A 19 32.28 8.94 4.41
N CYS A 20 31.34 9.64 5.05
CA CYS A 20 29.90 9.32 4.97
C CYS A 20 29.39 9.36 3.52
N ALA A 21 29.80 10.36 2.74
CA ALA A 21 29.44 10.45 1.32
C ALA A 21 30.03 9.27 0.50
N GLN A 22 31.27 8.85 0.83
CA GLN A 22 31.90 7.70 0.20
C GLN A 22 31.15 6.40 0.52
N VAL A 23 30.83 6.12 1.80
CA VAL A 23 30.05 4.96 2.23
C VAL A 23 28.70 4.92 1.52
N THR A 24 27.97 6.05 1.47
CA THR A 24 26.69 6.11 0.78
C THR A 24 26.82 5.83 -0.72
N ARG A 25 27.87 6.32 -1.37
CA ARG A 25 28.15 6.07 -2.80
C ARG A 25 28.47 4.61 -3.08
N GLU A 26 29.18 3.96 -2.17
CA GLU A 26 29.68 2.59 -2.30
C GLU A 26 28.55 1.57 -2.06
N PHE A 27 27.81 1.72 -0.98
CA PHE A 27 26.82 0.75 -0.52
C PHE A 27 25.36 1.18 -0.78
N GLY A 28 25.04 2.46 -0.71
CA GLY A 28 23.70 3.01 -0.90
C GLY A 28 23.50 3.70 -2.25
N THR A 29 23.87 3.06 -3.36
CA THR A 29 23.90 3.71 -4.69
C THR A 29 22.60 4.39 -5.08
N THR A 30 21.45 3.84 -4.70
CA THR A 30 20.12 4.42 -4.99
C THR A 30 19.87 5.68 -4.16
N TYR A 31 20.18 5.63 -2.86
CA TYR A 31 20.11 6.79 -1.96
C TYR A 31 21.09 7.89 -2.38
N TYR A 32 22.29 7.52 -2.82
CA TYR A 32 23.29 8.46 -3.29
C TYR A 32 22.77 9.28 -4.48
N TRP A 33 22.14 8.65 -5.47
CA TRP A 33 21.58 9.35 -6.62
C TRP A 33 20.43 10.30 -6.23
N GLY A 34 19.55 9.88 -5.32
CA GLY A 34 18.52 10.77 -4.76
C GLY A 34 19.11 11.95 -3.98
N ALA A 35 20.05 11.67 -3.07
CA ALA A 35 20.68 12.69 -2.23
C ALA A 35 21.43 13.77 -3.03
N ARG A 36 21.96 13.44 -4.21
CA ARG A 36 22.59 14.42 -5.12
C ARG A 36 21.66 15.58 -5.52
N LEU A 37 20.36 15.39 -5.44
CA LEU A 37 19.36 16.40 -5.75
C LEU A 37 19.14 17.40 -4.60
N LEU A 38 19.69 17.10 -3.41
CA LEU A 38 19.62 17.98 -2.25
C LEU A 38 20.75 19.03 -2.28
N PRO A 39 20.49 20.22 -1.68
CA PRO A 39 21.54 21.16 -1.35
C PRO A 39 22.65 20.51 -0.50
N ALA A 40 23.89 20.95 -0.67
CA ALA A 40 25.03 20.38 0.05
C ALA A 40 24.87 20.32 1.57
N PRO A 41 24.27 21.35 2.25
CA PRO A 41 24.02 21.27 3.69
C PRO A 41 23.10 20.12 4.10
N SER A 42 21.96 19.90 3.42
CA SER A 42 21.03 18.81 3.72
C SER A 42 21.60 17.45 3.30
N ARG A 43 22.29 17.39 2.16
CA ARG A 43 22.86 16.17 1.62
C ARG A 43 23.85 15.50 2.57
N ARG A 44 24.71 16.26 3.26
CA ARG A 44 25.68 15.71 4.22
C ARG A 44 24.99 14.98 5.38
N HIS A 45 23.84 15.48 5.85
CA HIS A 45 23.09 14.87 6.94
C HIS A 45 22.45 13.55 6.49
N VAL A 46 21.89 13.49 5.26
CA VAL A 46 21.39 12.24 4.67
C VAL A 46 22.50 11.17 4.62
N HIS A 47 23.70 11.56 4.16
CA HIS A 47 24.84 10.63 4.12
C HIS A 47 25.24 10.18 5.53
N ALA A 48 25.23 11.07 6.53
CA ALA A 48 25.57 10.71 7.92
C ALA A 48 24.57 9.71 8.53
N VAL A 49 23.26 9.95 8.39
CA VAL A 49 22.22 9.03 8.89
C VAL A 49 22.30 7.67 8.18
N TYR A 50 22.46 7.66 6.85
CA TYR A 50 22.66 6.44 6.10
C TYR A 50 23.91 5.67 6.60
N THR A 51 25.01 6.36 6.86
CA THR A 51 26.24 5.73 7.31
C THR A 51 26.10 5.12 8.71
N LEU A 52 25.40 5.76 9.63
CA LEU A 52 25.08 5.19 10.95
C LEU A 52 24.37 3.84 10.77
N ALA A 53 23.28 3.84 9.99
CA ALA A 53 22.51 2.62 9.74
C ALA A 53 23.35 1.53 9.10
N ARG A 54 24.14 1.88 8.07
CA ARG A 54 24.99 0.92 7.35
C ARG A 54 26.08 0.30 8.21
N LEU A 55 26.76 1.11 9.05
CA LEU A 55 27.82 0.59 9.92
C LEU A 55 27.29 -0.33 11.03
N ALA A 56 26.10 -0.03 11.57
CA ALA A 56 25.45 -0.90 12.54
C ALA A 56 25.01 -2.23 11.89
N ASP A 57 24.47 -2.17 10.68
CA ASP A 57 24.07 -3.31 9.86
C ASP A 57 25.29 -4.21 9.52
N ASP A 58 26.42 -3.61 9.06
CA ASP A 58 27.65 -4.34 8.78
C ASP A 58 28.17 -5.12 10.00
N ILE A 59 28.10 -4.55 11.22
CA ILE A 59 28.52 -5.26 12.44
C ILE A 59 27.69 -6.53 12.64
N VAL A 60 26.40 -6.49 12.32
CA VAL A 60 25.48 -7.62 12.50
C VAL A 60 25.62 -8.63 11.36
N ASP A 61 25.81 -8.17 10.11
CA ASP A 61 25.85 -9.01 8.92
C ASP A 61 27.19 -9.73 8.74
N ASP A 62 28.32 -9.07 9.06
CA ASP A 62 29.65 -9.65 8.94
C ASP A 62 29.91 -10.81 9.92
N ALA A 63 29.07 -10.95 10.93
CA ALA A 63 29.13 -12.05 11.91
C ALA A 63 28.69 -13.42 11.37
N GLY A 64 28.08 -13.44 10.17
CA GLY A 64 27.60 -14.67 9.53
C GLY A 64 26.39 -15.30 10.24
N PRO A 65 26.10 -16.60 9.97
CA PRO A 65 24.86 -17.24 10.42
C PRO A 65 24.78 -17.47 11.95
N ASN A 66 25.91 -17.42 12.65
CA ASN A 66 25.98 -17.66 14.10
C ASN A 66 26.79 -16.56 14.81
N PRO A 67 26.22 -15.35 15.00
CA PRO A 67 26.92 -14.26 15.68
C PRO A 67 27.28 -14.67 17.12
N GLY A 68 28.54 -14.48 17.45
CA GLY A 68 29.05 -14.77 18.80
C GLY A 68 28.87 -13.59 19.77
N PRO A 69 29.26 -13.77 21.03
CA PRO A 69 29.21 -12.68 22.03
C PRO A 69 30.06 -11.45 21.65
N GLU A 70 31.06 -11.64 20.78
CA GLU A 70 31.91 -10.55 20.28
C GLU A 70 31.11 -9.60 19.38
N THR A 71 30.17 -10.09 18.56
CA THR A 71 29.30 -9.27 17.71
C THR A 71 28.39 -8.37 18.56
N ALA A 72 27.76 -8.94 19.61
CA ALA A 72 26.95 -8.17 20.53
C ALA A 72 27.79 -7.07 21.23
N ARG A 73 29.01 -7.42 21.66
CA ARG A 73 29.94 -6.44 22.28
C ARG A 73 30.37 -5.35 21.28
N ALA A 74 30.58 -5.68 20.02
CA ALA A 74 30.93 -4.71 18.97
C ALA A 74 29.76 -3.74 18.73
N LEU A 75 28.52 -4.25 18.61
CA LEU A 75 27.31 -3.42 18.48
C LEU A 75 27.11 -2.50 19.70
N ASP A 76 27.27 -3.04 20.90
CA ASP A 76 27.17 -2.26 22.15
C ASP A 76 28.27 -1.18 22.24
N ALA A 77 29.47 -1.48 21.76
CA ALA A 77 30.56 -0.50 21.72
C ALA A 77 30.27 0.62 20.71
N PHE A 78 29.74 0.27 19.55
CA PHE A 78 29.35 1.24 18.51
C PHE A 78 28.23 2.16 19.03
N GLU A 79 27.19 1.60 19.65
CA GLU A 79 26.10 2.38 20.23
C GLU A 79 26.58 3.27 21.36
N ARG A 80 27.41 2.77 22.28
CA ARG A 80 28.01 3.62 23.34
C ARG A 80 28.82 4.78 22.75
N ALA A 81 29.61 4.54 21.71
CA ALA A 81 30.35 5.59 21.02
C ALA A 81 29.43 6.65 20.42
N PHE A 82 28.31 6.23 19.83
CA PHE A 82 27.27 7.12 19.33
C PHE A 82 26.68 8.00 20.45
N TRP A 83 26.24 7.40 21.56
CA TRP A 83 25.63 8.15 22.65
C TRP A 83 26.61 9.10 23.32
N VAL A 84 27.88 8.73 23.49
CA VAL A 84 28.92 9.63 24.00
C VAL A 84 29.11 10.82 23.06
N ALA A 85 29.26 10.57 21.75
CA ALA A 85 29.44 11.64 20.76
C ALA A 85 28.21 12.56 20.69
N ARG A 86 26.99 11.97 20.80
CA ARG A 86 25.72 12.70 20.83
C ARG A 86 25.63 13.63 22.06
N ALA A 87 26.00 13.13 23.22
CA ALA A 87 25.94 13.88 24.48
C ALA A 87 27.03 14.97 24.56
N THR A 88 28.27 14.63 24.19
CA THR A 88 29.42 15.55 24.32
C THR A 88 29.55 16.53 23.13
N GLY A 89 29.00 16.19 21.98
CA GLY A 89 29.16 16.92 20.72
C GLY A 89 30.52 16.69 20.05
N THR A 90 31.31 15.71 20.54
CA THR A 90 32.68 15.43 20.03
C THR A 90 32.94 13.96 19.90
N SER A 91 33.81 13.61 18.97
CA SER A 91 34.36 12.26 18.83
C SER A 91 35.76 12.34 18.20
N THR A 92 36.63 11.39 18.58
CA THR A 92 37.93 11.19 17.91
C THR A 92 37.78 10.47 16.59
N ASP A 93 36.68 9.72 16.40
CA ASP A 93 36.32 9.12 15.12
C ASP A 93 35.60 10.18 14.26
N PRO A 94 36.16 10.53 13.07
CA PRO A 94 35.58 11.55 12.20
C PRO A 94 34.15 11.20 11.73
N VAL A 95 33.87 9.93 11.45
CA VAL A 95 32.54 9.47 10.99
C VAL A 95 31.51 9.65 12.11
N MET A 96 31.83 9.18 13.32
CA MET A 96 30.97 9.35 14.49
C MET A 96 30.76 10.82 14.84
N ALA A 97 31.79 11.66 14.71
CA ALA A 97 31.68 13.10 14.88
C ALA A 97 30.69 13.72 13.87
N ALA A 98 30.77 13.35 12.60
CA ALA A 98 29.86 13.83 11.56
C ALA A 98 28.41 13.36 11.80
N ILE A 99 28.21 12.12 12.23
CA ILE A 99 26.91 11.54 12.59
C ILE A 99 26.31 12.34 13.76
N ALA A 100 27.02 12.42 14.88
CA ALA A 100 26.55 13.10 16.08
C ALA A 100 26.23 14.61 15.83
N THR A 101 27.05 15.26 15.01
CA THR A 101 26.82 16.65 14.60
C THR A 101 25.54 16.75 13.76
N SER A 102 25.32 15.84 12.81
CA SER A 102 24.11 15.82 11.99
C SER A 102 22.84 15.61 12.82
N VAL A 103 22.87 14.67 13.77
CA VAL A 103 21.74 14.38 14.68
C VAL A 103 21.39 15.64 15.50
N ARG A 104 22.39 16.35 16.02
CA ARG A 104 22.18 17.57 16.81
C ARG A 104 21.70 18.75 15.97
N GLU A 105 22.33 19.00 14.82
CA GLU A 105 21.99 20.14 13.94
C GLU A 105 20.58 19.98 13.34
N CYS A 106 20.15 18.76 13.05
CA CYS A 106 18.82 18.48 12.51
C CYS A 106 17.75 18.29 13.61
N GLY A 107 18.14 18.09 14.88
CA GLY A 107 17.18 17.83 15.96
C GLY A 107 16.50 16.47 15.82
N ILE A 108 17.26 15.42 15.41
CA ILE A 108 16.69 14.07 15.31
C ILE A 108 16.51 13.52 16.74
N GLU A 109 15.32 12.99 17.02
CA GLU A 109 14.92 12.52 18.35
C GLU A 109 15.71 11.28 18.79
N ASP A 110 16.09 11.25 20.06
CA ASP A 110 16.88 10.15 20.64
C ASP A 110 16.13 8.81 20.62
N GLU A 111 14.79 8.84 20.70
CA GLU A 111 13.93 7.67 20.62
C GLU A 111 14.10 6.92 19.29
N CYS A 112 14.33 7.61 18.19
CA CYS A 112 14.60 6.97 16.90
C CYS A 112 15.83 6.04 16.97
N PHE A 113 16.89 6.47 17.66
CA PHE A 113 18.11 5.66 17.79
C PHE A 113 17.96 4.53 18.78
N THR A 114 17.19 4.72 19.86
CA THR A 114 16.85 3.66 20.82
C THR A 114 16.13 2.52 20.12
N ARG A 115 15.11 2.82 19.30
CA ARG A 115 14.38 1.83 18.50
C ARG A 115 15.27 1.16 17.46
N PHE A 116 16.10 1.93 16.78
CA PHE A 116 17.02 1.43 15.77
C PHE A 116 18.03 0.42 16.36
N PHE A 117 18.74 0.76 17.43
CA PHE A 117 19.70 -0.16 18.06
C PHE A 117 19.01 -1.37 18.70
N GLY A 118 17.77 -1.22 19.18
CA GLY A 118 16.92 -2.33 19.62
C GLY A 118 16.67 -3.34 18.49
N ALA A 119 16.33 -2.88 17.28
CA ALA A 119 16.15 -3.73 16.11
C ALA A 119 17.47 -4.43 15.70
N MET A 120 18.59 -3.72 15.68
CA MET A 120 19.91 -4.31 15.39
C MET A 120 20.28 -5.43 16.38
N ARG A 121 19.95 -5.27 17.67
CA ARG A 121 20.13 -6.36 18.65
C ARG A 121 19.24 -7.55 18.38
N SER A 122 18.01 -7.33 17.93
CA SER A 122 17.08 -8.40 17.57
C SER A 122 17.64 -9.30 16.47
N ASP A 123 18.35 -8.73 15.49
CA ASP A 123 18.98 -9.47 14.39
C ASP A 123 20.12 -10.42 14.84
N LEU A 124 20.66 -10.22 16.03
CA LEU A 124 21.66 -11.14 16.57
C LEU A 124 21.07 -12.50 16.94
N THR A 125 19.75 -12.56 17.23
CA THR A 125 19.11 -13.76 17.77
C THR A 125 17.93 -14.25 16.95
N ARG A 126 17.19 -13.33 16.32
CA ARG A 126 15.97 -13.65 15.58
C ARG A 126 16.31 -14.03 14.15
N ARG A 127 15.84 -15.20 13.70
CA ARG A 127 16.12 -15.75 12.37
C ARG A 127 14.91 -15.80 11.46
N THR A 128 13.73 -15.85 12.05
CA THR A 128 12.44 -15.97 11.35
C THR A 128 11.39 -15.10 12.03
N TYR A 129 10.33 -14.81 11.32
CA TYR A 129 9.19 -14.03 11.79
C TYR A 129 7.93 -14.85 11.56
N GLU A 130 7.15 -15.11 12.62
CA GLU A 130 5.99 -16.00 12.55
C GLU A 130 4.87 -15.36 11.74
N THR A 131 4.57 -14.08 12.00
CA THR A 131 3.50 -13.32 11.37
C THR A 131 4.02 -12.07 10.67
N TRP A 132 3.20 -11.50 9.80
CA TRP A 132 3.45 -10.16 9.24
C TRP A 132 3.59 -9.10 10.35
N GLY A 133 2.75 -9.18 11.40
CA GLY A 133 2.85 -8.29 12.57
C GLY A 133 4.20 -8.36 13.28
N ASP A 134 4.78 -9.56 13.40
CA ASP A 134 6.12 -9.74 13.97
C ASP A 134 7.20 -9.08 13.11
N LEU A 135 7.11 -9.23 11.79
CA LEU A 135 8.03 -8.59 10.85
C LEU A 135 7.89 -7.07 10.86
N LEU A 136 6.66 -6.55 10.90
CA LEU A 136 6.40 -5.11 11.06
C LEU A 136 7.02 -4.56 12.34
N GLY A 137 6.87 -5.28 13.47
CA GLY A 137 7.49 -4.87 14.74
C GLY A 137 9.02 -4.76 14.66
N TYR A 138 9.68 -5.65 13.92
CA TYR A 138 11.11 -5.55 13.64
C TYR A 138 11.42 -4.39 12.68
N MET A 139 10.69 -4.27 11.57
CA MET A 139 10.90 -3.21 10.58
C MET A 139 10.58 -1.82 11.12
N ASP A 140 9.79 -1.71 12.19
CA ASP A 140 9.57 -0.45 12.88
C ASP A 140 10.89 0.18 13.34
N GLY A 141 11.74 -0.59 13.99
CA GLY A 141 13.05 -0.11 14.44
C GLY A 141 14.14 -0.14 13.37
N SER A 142 14.13 -1.09 12.43
CA SER A 142 15.20 -1.21 11.43
C SER A 142 14.99 -0.32 10.21
N ALA A 143 13.76 0.14 9.93
CA ALA A 143 13.43 0.83 8.68
C ALA A 143 12.48 2.02 8.83
N ALA A 144 11.32 1.87 9.48
CA ALA A 144 10.35 2.95 9.63
C ALA A 144 10.97 4.16 10.35
N VAL A 145 11.73 3.91 11.40
CA VAL A 145 12.44 4.94 12.17
C VAL A 145 13.49 5.68 11.33
N ILE A 146 14.06 5.07 10.29
CA ILE A 146 14.95 5.77 9.35
C ILE A 146 14.16 6.83 8.56
N GLY A 147 12.92 6.52 8.19
CA GLY A 147 12.01 7.51 7.59
C GLY A 147 11.77 8.70 8.53
N GLU A 148 11.52 8.44 9.81
CA GLU A 148 11.36 9.48 10.85
C GLU A 148 12.63 10.33 11.01
N MET A 149 13.80 9.70 11.10
CA MET A 149 15.11 10.41 11.18
C MET A 149 15.35 11.37 10.01
N MET A 150 14.78 11.07 8.83
CA MET A 150 14.93 11.91 7.64
C MET A 150 14.02 13.13 7.64
N LEU A 151 12.92 13.18 8.38
CA LEU A 151 11.96 14.29 8.37
C LEU A 151 12.59 15.63 8.73
N PRO A 152 13.34 15.77 9.85
CA PRO A 152 13.97 17.03 10.19
C PRO A 152 15.07 17.47 9.20
N VAL A 153 15.65 16.52 8.45
CA VAL A 153 16.62 16.81 7.38
C VAL A 153 15.91 17.32 6.11
N LEU A 154 14.77 16.71 5.76
CA LEU A 154 14.01 16.96 4.53
C LEU A 154 13.00 18.12 4.68
N ARG A 155 12.59 18.43 5.90
CA ARG A 155 11.76 19.58 6.30
C ARG A 155 10.43 19.65 5.55
N PRO A 156 9.51 18.69 5.76
CA PRO A 156 8.17 18.74 5.19
C PRO A 156 7.40 19.97 5.71
N GLY A 157 6.47 20.48 4.90
CA GLY A 157 5.64 21.62 5.27
C GLY A 157 4.44 21.28 6.15
N THR A 158 4.12 20.00 6.27
CA THR A 158 3.03 19.44 7.09
C THR A 158 3.50 18.15 7.74
N ASP A 159 2.68 17.55 8.62
CA ASP A 159 2.96 16.24 9.18
C ASP A 159 3.11 15.19 8.05
N ALA A 160 4.20 14.46 8.08
CA ALA A 160 4.56 13.43 7.12
C ALA A 160 5.16 12.18 7.81
N VAL A 161 4.89 11.98 9.10
CA VAL A 161 5.46 10.87 9.88
C VAL A 161 4.97 9.53 9.31
N ALA A 162 3.66 9.34 9.17
CA ALA A 162 3.11 8.07 8.65
C ALA A 162 3.62 7.74 7.24
N PRO A 163 3.60 8.66 6.23
CA PRO A 163 4.18 8.40 4.92
C PRO A 163 5.69 8.13 4.93
N ALA A 164 6.45 8.80 5.80
CA ALA A 164 7.90 8.58 5.91
C ALA A 164 8.21 7.18 6.48
N ARG A 165 7.43 6.73 7.48
CA ARG A 165 7.49 5.38 8.03
C ARG A 165 7.15 4.33 6.96
N ALA A 166 6.06 4.55 6.21
CA ALA A 166 5.64 3.68 5.11
C ALA A 166 6.74 3.55 4.04
N LEU A 167 7.44 4.65 3.71
CA LEU A 167 8.56 4.61 2.76
C LEU A 167 9.75 3.79 3.28
N GLY A 168 10.08 3.94 4.56
CA GLY A 168 11.11 3.13 5.22
C GLY A 168 10.77 1.65 5.15
N LEU A 169 9.54 1.28 5.54
CA LEU A 169 9.02 -0.09 5.45
C LEU A 169 9.06 -0.64 4.02
N ALA A 170 8.61 0.15 3.04
CA ALA A 170 8.60 -0.25 1.63
C ALA A 170 10.01 -0.54 1.11
N PHE A 171 10.99 0.29 1.47
CA PHE A 171 12.38 0.08 1.09
C PHE A 171 12.95 -1.19 1.71
N GLN A 172 12.66 -1.44 2.98
CA GLN A 172 13.15 -2.62 3.68
C GLN A 172 12.51 -3.91 3.15
N LEU A 173 11.20 -3.92 2.96
CA LEU A 173 10.53 -5.07 2.36
C LEU A 173 11.04 -5.33 0.93
N THR A 174 11.32 -4.29 0.15
CA THR A 174 11.98 -4.45 -1.17
C THR A 174 13.34 -5.13 -1.04
N ASN A 175 14.14 -4.78 -0.02
CA ASN A 175 15.41 -5.44 0.23
C ASN A 175 15.21 -6.91 0.58
N PHE A 176 14.30 -7.25 1.48
CA PHE A 176 14.01 -8.63 1.86
C PHE A 176 13.56 -9.49 0.68
N LEU A 177 12.66 -8.96 -0.16
CA LEU A 177 12.20 -9.69 -1.35
C LEU A 177 13.30 -9.88 -2.40
N ARG A 178 14.24 -8.94 -2.48
CA ARG A 178 15.38 -9.00 -3.40
C ARG A 178 16.48 -9.97 -2.93
N ASP A 179 16.70 -10.00 -1.62
CA ASP A 179 17.91 -10.58 -1.04
C ASP A 179 17.66 -11.95 -0.39
N VAL A 180 16.48 -12.60 -0.65
CA VAL A 180 16.11 -13.90 -0.07
C VAL A 180 17.25 -14.93 -0.14
N GLY A 181 17.92 -15.06 -1.31
CA GLY A 181 19.02 -16.00 -1.48
C GLY A 181 20.21 -15.69 -0.57
N GLU A 182 20.58 -14.42 -0.45
CA GLU A 182 21.68 -13.95 0.41
C GLU A 182 21.32 -14.11 1.90
N ASP A 183 20.06 -13.84 2.28
CA ASP A 183 19.57 -13.95 3.65
C ASP A 183 19.51 -15.40 4.12
N LEU A 184 19.15 -16.33 3.23
CA LEU A 184 19.23 -17.78 3.49
C LEU A 184 20.67 -18.23 3.77
N ASP A 185 21.66 -17.69 3.06
CA ASP A 185 23.08 -17.98 3.30
C ASP A 185 23.54 -17.50 4.69
N ARG A 186 22.90 -16.44 5.21
CA ARG A 186 23.08 -15.91 6.57
C ARG A 186 22.21 -16.62 7.62
N GLY A 187 21.41 -17.61 7.21
CA GLY A 187 20.47 -18.34 8.09
C GLY A 187 19.26 -17.52 8.51
N ARG A 188 18.84 -16.54 7.72
CA ARG A 188 17.69 -15.66 7.99
C ARG A 188 16.58 -15.84 6.96
N VAL A 189 15.33 -15.78 7.42
CA VAL A 189 14.13 -15.77 6.57
C VAL A 189 13.22 -14.65 7.04
N TYR A 190 13.16 -13.56 6.27
CA TYR A 190 12.33 -12.41 6.59
C TYR A 190 10.88 -12.55 6.09
N ILE A 191 10.62 -13.41 5.08
CA ILE A 191 9.25 -13.70 4.67
C ILE A 191 8.50 -14.36 5.83
N PRO A 192 7.29 -13.85 6.21
CA PRO A 192 6.54 -14.40 7.33
C PRO A 192 6.26 -15.91 7.17
N GLN A 193 6.45 -16.67 8.24
CA GLN A 193 6.22 -18.11 8.23
C GLN A 193 4.75 -18.45 7.94
N GLU A 194 3.81 -17.60 8.37
CA GLU A 194 2.38 -17.74 8.04
C GLU A 194 2.14 -17.67 6.53
N ASP A 195 2.83 -16.76 5.82
CA ASP A 195 2.69 -16.61 4.37
C ASP A 195 3.34 -17.78 3.63
N LEU A 196 4.53 -18.23 4.06
CA LEU A 196 5.16 -19.44 3.52
C LEU A 196 4.22 -20.66 3.62
N ARG A 197 3.58 -20.86 4.78
CA ARG A 197 2.61 -21.96 4.97
C ARG A 197 1.35 -21.77 4.14
N ARG A 198 0.83 -20.54 4.08
CA ARG A 198 -0.38 -20.21 3.31
C ARG A 198 -0.25 -20.56 1.85
N PHE A 199 0.90 -20.28 1.26
CA PHE A 199 1.17 -20.55 -0.16
C PHE A 199 1.80 -21.93 -0.40
N GLY A 200 2.22 -22.64 0.64
CA GLY A 200 2.96 -23.91 0.51
C GLY A 200 4.34 -23.75 -0.10
N ALA A 201 4.97 -22.58 0.09
CA ALA A 201 6.26 -22.25 -0.49
C ALA A 201 7.41 -22.54 0.50
N ASP A 202 8.53 -23.06 -0.02
CA ASP A 202 9.76 -23.32 0.76
C ASP A 202 10.94 -22.56 0.15
N PRO A 203 11.44 -21.50 0.79
CA PRO A 203 12.60 -20.76 0.32
C PRO A 203 13.89 -21.56 0.38
N HIS A 204 13.99 -22.58 1.27
CA HIS A 204 15.20 -23.40 1.40
C HIS A 204 15.40 -24.33 0.22
N ALA A 205 14.33 -24.69 -0.50
CA ALA A 205 14.42 -25.46 -1.75
C ALA A 205 15.15 -24.70 -2.86
N ARG A 206 15.18 -23.34 -2.80
CA ARG A 206 15.78 -22.44 -3.81
C ARG A 206 15.30 -22.72 -5.24
N VAL A 207 14.03 -23.09 -5.39
CA VAL A 207 13.40 -23.41 -6.67
C VAL A 207 12.18 -22.53 -6.88
N VAL A 208 12.05 -21.99 -8.07
CA VAL A 208 10.88 -21.17 -8.46
C VAL A 208 9.72 -22.10 -8.86
N THR A 209 8.89 -22.44 -7.88
CA THR A 209 7.67 -23.23 -8.08
C THR A 209 6.46 -22.32 -8.34
N PRO A 210 5.29 -22.84 -8.77
CA PRO A 210 4.05 -22.05 -8.84
C PRO A 210 3.67 -21.44 -7.48
N GLU A 211 3.86 -22.15 -6.38
CA GLU A 211 3.59 -21.71 -5.00
C GLU A 211 4.52 -20.55 -4.62
N TRP A 212 5.80 -20.65 -4.97
CA TRP A 212 6.76 -19.57 -4.78
C TRP A 212 6.39 -18.31 -5.55
N ARG A 213 5.99 -18.43 -6.83
CA ARG A 213 5.52 -17.30 -7.64
C ARG A 213 4.31 -16.62 -7.02
N ALA A 214 3.33 -17.41 -6.57
CA ALA A 214 2.12 -16.88 -5.93
C ALA A 214 2.45 -16.13 -4.64
N LEU A 215 3.33 -16.67 -3.79
CA LEU A 215 3.82 -16.01 -2.59
C LEU A 215 4.53 -14.69 -2.92
N MET A 216 5.49 -14.72 -3.84
CA MET A 216 6.27 -13.52 -4.18
C MET A 216 5.41 -12.43 -4.82
N ALA A 217 4.42 -12.80 -5.64
CA ALA A 217 3.46 -11.86 -6.19
C ALA A 217 2.62 -11.19 -5.08
N PHE A 218 2.19 -11.95 -4.09
CA PHE A 218 1.48 -11.45 -2.92
C PHE A 218 2.35 -10.48 -2.10
N GLU A 219 3.60 -10.82 -1.83
CA GLU A 219 4.53 -9.96 -1.08
C GLU A 219 4.91 -8.68 -1.85
N VAL A 220 5.08 -8.77 -3.17
CA VAL A 220 5.30 -7.60 -4.04
C VAL A 220 4.10 -6.65 -3.96
N GLU A 221 2.86 -7.16 -3.99
CA GLU A 221 1.68 -6.31 -3.87
C GLU A 221 1.53 -5.72 -2.47
N ARG A 222 1.85 -6.47 -1.40
CA ARG A 222 1.95 -5.95 -0.04
C ARG A 222 2.93 -4.76 0.02
N ASN A 223 4.07 -4.89 -0.61
CA ASN A 223 5.07 -3.83 -0.67
C ASN A 223 4.60 -2.61 -1.47
N ARG A 224 3.90 -2.83 -2.57
CA ARG A 224 3.30 -1.74 -3.37
C ARG A 224 2.28 -0.92 -2.58
N ARG A 225 1.55 -1.53 -1.64
CA ARG A 225 0.66 -0.79 -0.73
C ARG A 225 1.44 0.18 0.14
N LEU A 226 2.55 -0.24 0.74
CA LEU A 226 3.43 0.64 1.50
C LEU A 226 3.98 1.80 0.65
N TYR A 227 4.33 1.55 -0.62
CA TYR A 227 4.72 2.62 -1.53
C TYR A 227 3.58 3.61 -1.81
N ARG A 228 2.34 3.15 -1.92
CA ARG A 228 1.18 4.04 -2.10
C ARG A 228 0.98 4.95 -0.90
N GLU A 229 1.02 4.41 0.30
CA GLU A 229 0.96 5.20 1.55
C GLU A 229 2.10 6.22 1.64
N ALA A 230 3.30 5.85 1.22
CA ALA A 230 4.45 6.75 1.19
C ALA A 230 4.29 7.89 0.17
N ASP A 231 3.66 7.63 -0.98
CA ASP A 231 3.47 8.61 -2.06
C ASP A 231 2.65 9.81 -1.59
N ASP A 232 1.73 9.64 -0.63
CA ASP A 232 0.88 10.70 -0.08
C ASP A 232 1.68 11.78 0.67
N GLY A 233 2.84 11.43 1.24
CA GLY A 233 3.71 12.37 1.94
C GLY A 233 4.68 13.15 1.05
N ILE A 234 4.95 12.67 -0.17
CA ILE A 234 5.94 13.31 -1.05
C ILE A 234 5.55 14.75 -1.45
N PRO A 235 4.27 15.09 -1.70
CA PRO A 235 3.86 16.46 -2.00
C PRO A 235 4.15 17.48 -0.87
N ALA A 236 4.16 17.04 0.39
CA ALA A 236 4.47 17.89 1.54
C ALA A 236 5.94 18.35 1.59
N LEU A 237 6.83 17.69 0.86
CA LEU A 237 8.25 18.00 0.86
C LEU A 237 8.57 19.25 0.01
N PRO A 238 9.53 20.09 0.41
CA PRO A 238 10.02 21.20 -0.41
C PRO A 238 10.75 20.69 -1.66
N GLY A 239 10.82 21.51 -2.70
CA GLY A 239 11.19 21.13 -4.08
C GLY A 239 12.41 20.20 -4.23
N ALA A 240 13.54 20.46 -3.56
CA ALA A 240 14.73 19.62 -3.62
C ALA A 240 14.53 18.28 -2.88
N SER A 241 13.93 18.33 -1.68
CA SER A 241 13.61 17.16 -0.88
C SER A 241 12.58 16.27 -1.59
N ARG A 242 11.56 16.86 -2.20
CA ARG A 242 10.57 16.17 -3.02
C ARG A 242 11.23 15.40 -4.16
N ARG A 243 12.11 16.03 -4.94
CA ARG A 243 12.85 15.36 -6.02
C ARG A 243 13.73 14.23 -5.49
N CYS A 244 14.42 14.44 -4.37
CA CYS A 244 15.25 13.43 -3.74
C CYS A 244 14.44 12.18 -3.40
N VAL A 245 13.36 12.34 -2.65
CA VAL A 245 12.52 11.24 -2.18
C VAL A 245 11.80 10.55 -3.34
N ALA A 246 11.20 11.32 -4.26
CA ALA A 246 10.56 10.77 -5.46
C ALA A 246 11.54 9.94 -6.32
N THR A 247 12.79 10.39 -6.46
CA THR A 247 13.82 9.62 -7.18
C THR A 247 14.15 8.32 -6.48
N ALA A 248 14.38 8.35 -5.17
CA ALA A 248 14.67 7.15 -4.39
C ALA A 248 13.51 6.15 -4.46
N ARG A 249 12.26 6.65 -4.27
CA ARG A 249 11.03 5.85 -4.34
C ARG A 249 10.90 5.13 -5.68
N VAL A 250 11.02 5.85 -6.80
CA VAL A 250 10.90 5.24 -8.13
C VAL A 250 12.02 4.25 -8.41
N LEU A 251 13.25 4.55 -8.01
CA LEU A 251 14.39 3.65 -8.21
C LEU A 251 14.27 2.36 -7.41
N TYR A 252 13.77 2.43 -6.16
CA TYR A 252 13.56 1.25 -5.34
C TYR A 252 12.41 0.39 -5.84
N ALA A 253 11.28 1.00 -6.19
CA ALA A 253 10.15 0.26 -6.74
C ALA A 253 10.49 -0.50 -8.03
N ARG A 254 11.46 -0.02 -8.83
CA ARG A 254 12.00 -0.75 -10.00
C ARG A 254 12.72 -2.05 -9.66
N ILE A 255 13.12 -2.24 -8.40
CA ILE A 255 13.67 -3.54 -7.98
C ILE A 255 12.58 -4.60 -8.02
N LEU A 256 11.36 -4.26 -7.59
CA LEU A 256 10.22 -5.17 -7.66
C LEU A 256 9.92 -5.61 -9.11
N GLU A 257 9.97 -4.67 -10.07
CA GLU A 257 9.82 -5.01 -11.50
C GLU A 257 10.89 -5.99 -11.99
N ARG A 258 12.12 -5.84 -11.48
CA ARG A 258 13.21 -6.76 -11.85
C ARG A 258 13.00 -8.15 -11.26
N ILE A 259 12.41 -8.23 -10.07
CA ILE A 259 12.03 -9.51 -9.45
C ILE A 259 10.93 -10.18 -10.29
N GLU A 260 9.89 -9.44 -10.67
CA GLU A 260 8.81 -9.93 -11.54
C GLU A 260 9.32 -10.34 -12.92
N ALA A 261 10.14 -9.50 -13.56
CA ALA A 261 10.72 -9.78 -14.87
C ALA A 261 11.68 -10.98 -14.88
N ALA A 262 12.22 -11.35 -13.71
CA ALA A 262 13.00 -12.56 -13.50
C ALA A 262 12.12 -13.77 -13.13
N ASP A 263 10.79 -13.68 -13.31
CA ASP A 263 9.84 -14.72 -12.91
C ASP A 263 9.97 -15.11 -11.43
N TYR A 264 10.24 -14.08 -10.59
CA TYR A 264 10.46 -14.21 -9.14
C TYR A 264 11.68 -15.08 -8.74
N ASP A 265 12.63 -15.30 -9.66
CA ASP A 265 13.88 -15.97 -9.34
C ASP A 265 14.85 -14.99 -8.64
N VAL A 266 14.78 -15.01 -7.32
CA VAL A 266 15.67 -14.24 -6.43
C VAL A 266 16.81 -15.10 -5.89
N PHE A 267 16.90 -16.37 -6.31
CA PHE A 267 17.91 -17.31 -5.88
C PHE A 267 19.13 -17.32 -6.81
N ALA A 268 18.91 -17.27 -8.13
CA ALA A 268 19.99 -17.34 -9.12
C ALA A 268 20.80 -16.04 -9.20
N SER A 269 20.14 -14.88 -9.04
CA SER A 269 20.83 -13.59 -9.11
C SER A 269 20.07 -12.47 -8.40
N ARG A 270 20.81 -11.56 -7.79
CA ARG A 270 20.26 -10.38 -7.13
C ARG A 270 19.69 -9.38 -8.14
N ALA A 271 18.42 -9.03 -8.02
CA ALA A 271 17.78 -8.02 -8.87
C ALA A 271 18.39 -6.62 -8.65
N ARG A 272 18.92 -6.00 -9.71
CA ARG A 272 19.60 -4.70 -9.63
C ARG A 272 19.13 -3.75 -10.72
N VAL A 273 19.01 -2.46 -10.36
CA VAL A 273 18.82 -1.38 -11.32
C VAL A 273 20.18 -0.89 -11.80
N SER A 274 20.39 -0.82 -13.11
CA SER A 274 21.68 -0.45 -13.68
C SER A 274 22.03 1.03 -13.40
N THR A 275 23.33 1.33 -13.30
CA THR A 275 23.82 2.70 -13.08
C THR A 275 23.36 3.68 -14.15
N PRO A 276 23.36 3.35 -15.46
CA PRO A 276 22.81 4.23 -16.49
C PRO A 276 21.32 4.55 -16.26
N THR A 277 20.50 3.56 -15.87
CA THR A 277 19.09 3.76 -15.53
C THR A 277 18.91 4.70 -14.36
N LYS A 278 19.73 4.54 -13.29
CA LYS A 278 19.71 5.44 -12.11
C LYS A 278 20.06 6.88 -12.51
N ALA A 279 21.10 7.05 -13.32
CA ALA A 279 21.52 8.37 -13.80
C ALA A 279 20.47 9.04 -14.70
N ALA A 280 19.90 8.29 -15.65
CA ALA A 280 18.86 8.78 -16.54
C ALA A 280 17.61 9.22 -15.78
N LEU A 281 17.18 8.43 -14.78
CA LEU A 281 16.02 8.79 -13.97
C LEU A 281 16.31 10.02 -13.11
N ALA A 282 17.47 10.10 -12.45
CA ALA A 282 17.86 11.28 -11.67
C ALA A 282 17.89 12.54 -12.53
N ALA A 283 18.44 12.46 -13.76
CA ALA A 283 18.43 13.56 -14.72
C ALA A 283 17.00 13.97 -15.11
N ARG A 284 16.13 13.00 -15.40
CA ARG A 284 14.72 13.25 -15.71
C ARG A 284 13.98 13.92 -14.55
N MET A 285 14.27 13.52 -13.31
CA MET A 285 13.68 14.17 -12.12
C MET A 285 14.15 15.61 -11.91
N VAL A 286 15.42 15.93 -12.27
CA VAL A 286 15.93 17.32 -12.24
C VAL A 286 15.21 18.19 -13.25
N LEU A 287 15.01 17.68 -14.47
CA LEU A 287 14.39 18.40 -15.58
C LEU A 287 12.87 18.51 -15.44
N SER A 288 12.25 17.64 -14.66
CA SER A 288 10.79 17.64 -14.47
C SER A 288 10.34 18.83 -13.63
N ARG A 289 9.36 19.58 -14.12
CA ARG A 289 8.65 20.59 -13.35
C ARG A 289 7.69 19.98 -12.32
N GLU A 290 7.23 18.74 -12.57
CA GLU A 290 6.27 18.01 -11.77
C GLU A 290 6.79 16.59 -11.46
N PRO A 291 7.68 16.42 -10.46
CA PRO A 291 8.23 15.11 -10.10
C PRO A 291 7.17 14.05 -9.79
N MET A 292 6.02 14.47 -9.24
CA MET A 292 4.91 13.58 -8.92
C MET A 292 4.28 12.92 -10.16
N ARG A 293 4.28 13.57 -11.32
CA ARG A 293 3.85 12.92 -12.56
C ARG A 293 4.70 11.69 -12.90
N LEU A 294 5.98 11.70 -12.55
CA LEU A 294 6.86 10.55 -12.76
C LEU A 294 6.59 9.43 -11.75
N VAL A 295 6.22 9.77 -10.52
CA VAL A 295 5.77 8.81 -9.50
C VAL A 295 4.44 8.19 -9.92
N HIS A 296 3.48 9.01 -10.34
CA HIS A 296 2.17 8.54 -10.79
C HIS A 296 2.24 7.74 -12.10
N ALA A 297 3.06 8.15 -13.07
CA ALA A 297 3.28 7.39 -14.29
C ALA A 297 3.96 6.04 -14.03
N ASP A 298 4.89 6.01 -13.07
CA ASP A 298 5.50 4.81 -12.57
C ASP A 298 4.47 3.90 -11.90
N ARG A 299 3.57 4.46 -11.09
CA ARG A 299 2.44 3.77 -10.48
C ARG A 299 1.49 3.19 -11.55
N ALA A 300 1.07 4.00 -12.52
CA ALA A 300 0.15 3.59 -13.58
C ALA A 300 0.73 2.55 -14.56
N ALA A 301 2.04 2.63 -14.86
CA ALA A 301 2.70 1.70 -15.76
C ALA A 301 2.91 0.29 -15.16
N ARG A 302 2.82 0.17 -13.83
CA ARG A 302 3.15 -1.05 -13.08
C ARG A 302 1.96 -1.80 -12.53
N ASP A 303 0.83 -1.16 -12.56
CA ASP A 303 -0.43 -1.77 -12.26
C ASP A 303 -1.28 -1.69 -13.53
N PRO A 304 -1.19 -2.70 -14.43
CA PRO A 304 -2.06 -2.76 -15.61
C PRO A 304 -3.53 -2.82 -15.20
N HIS A 305 -3.80 -3.17 -13.92
CA HIS A 305 -5.13 -3.10 -13.30
C HIS A 305 -5.42 -1.70 -12.73
N LEU A 306 -4.41 -0.84 -12.45
CA LEU A 306 -4.59 0.53 -11.99
C LEU A 306 -5.06 1.51 -13.10
N GLY A 307 -4.88 1.18 -14.35
CA GLY A 307 -5.50 1.94 -15.47
C GLY A 307 -7.03 1.91 -15.41
N ALA A 308 -7.59 0.89 -14.76
CA ALA A 308 -9.02 0.68 -14.57
C ALA A 308 -9.50 0.96 -13.13
N TRP A 309 -8.59 1.03 -12.12
CA TRP A 309 -8.94 0.99 -10.70
C TRP A 309 -8.47 2.19 -9.89
N VAL A 310 -7.82 3.16 -10.50
CA VAL A 310 -7.52 4.44 -9.83
C VAL A 310 -8.69 5.41 -10.03
N SER A 311 -9.83 5.04 -9.48
CA SER A 311 -10.55 6.05 -8.75
C SER A 311 -9.97 5.98 -7.33
N ASP A 312 -9.15 6.93 -6.95
CA ASP A 312 -8.82 7.29 -5.58
C ASP A 312 -10.06 7.87 -4.88
N ASP A 313 -11.25 7.37 -5.31
CA ASP A 313 -12.53 7.76 -4.76
C ASP A 313 -12.58 7.20 -3.35
N PRO A 314 -12.52 8.04 -2.32
CA PRO A 314 -12.62 7.58 -0.96
C PRO A 314 -14.00 6.96 -0.74
N VAL A 315 -14.06 5.86 0.02
CA VAL A 315 -15.31 5.31 0.54
C VAL A 315 -15.65 5.96 1.88
N VAL A 316 -16.92 6.07 2.18
CA VAL A 316 -17.41 6.63 3.45
C VAL A 316 -17.45 5.53 4.50
N LEU A 317 -16.63 5.66 5.55
CA LEU A 317 -16.62 4.75 6.70
C LEU A 317 -17.79 5.06 7.62
N LEU A 318 -18.40 4.01 8.18
CA LEU A 318 -19.62 4.09 8.97
C LEU A 318 -19.43 3.49 10.38
N ASP A 319 -20.18 4.02 11.34
CA ASP A 319 -20.47 3.30 12.58
C ASP A 319 -21.61 2.28 12.39
N ASP A 320 -21.90 1.51 13.43
CA ASP A 320 -22.97 0.49 13.40
C ASP A 320 -24.37 1.09 13.15
N ALA A 321 -24.57 2.38 13.43
CA ALA A 321 -25.81 3.11 13.17
C ALA A 321 -25.89 3.67 11.74
N GLY A 322 -24.84 3.49 10.92
CA GLY A 322 -24.76 4.01 9.56
C GLY A 322 -24.41 5.50 9.47
N SER A 323 -23.91 6.10 10.56
CA SER A 323 -23.43 7.49 10.55
C SER A 323 -21.98 7.55 10.02
N PRO A 324 -21.61 8.59 9.26
CA PRO A 324 -20.26 8.71 8.73
C PRO A 324 -19.25 8.99 9.86
N VAL A 325 -18.20 8.16 9.96
CA VAL A 325 -17.11 8.31 10.95
C VAL A 325 -15.76 8.64 10.33
N GLY A 326 -15.67 8.62 9.00
CA GLY A 326 -14.41 8.92 8.30
C GLY A 326 -14.49 8.55 6.83
N GLN A 327 -13.33 8.54 6.21
CA GLN A 327 -13.15 8.14 4.81
C GLN A 327 -11.88 7.29 4.69
N ALA A 328 -11.87 6.34 3.77
CA ALA A 328 -10.68 5.58 3.42
C ALA A 328 -10.57 5.45 1.89
N PRO A 329 -9.36 5.40 1.33
CA PRO A 329 -9.18 5.07 -0.08
C PRO A 329 -9.77 3.69 -0.39
N LYS A 330 -10.52 3.58 -1.49
CA LYS A 330 -11.12 2.30 -1.91
C LYS A 330 -10.06 1.19 -2.05
N SER A 331 -8.85 1.56 -2.43
CA SER A 331 -7.73 0.62 -2.64
C SER A 331 -7.24 -0.05 -1.36
N VAL A 332 -7.56 0.48 -0.18
CA VAL A 332 -7.08 -0.04 1.12
C VAL A 332 -8.20 -0.47 2.06
N VAL A 333 -9.46 -0.14 1.77
CA VAL A 333 -10.58 -0.42 2.69
C VAL A 333 -10.89 -1.91 2.80
N HIS A 334 -10.69 -2.70 1.73
CA HIS A 334 -11.00 -4.12 1.71
C HIS A 334 -9.79 -4.95 2.15
N HIS A 335 -9.86 -5.50 3.35
CA HIS A 335 -8.87 -6.40 3.94
C HIS A 335 -9.58 -7.46 4.82
N ASP A 336 -8.87 -8.23 5.61
CA ASP A 336 -9.43 -9.29 6.46
C ASP A 336 -10.33 -8.76 7.61
N ASP A 337 -10.12 -7.52 8.03
CA ASP A 337 -10.93 -6.79 9.03
C ASP A 337 -11.48 -5.48 8.45
N THR A 338 -12.14 -5.57 7.29
CA THR A 338 -12.75 -4.43 6.59
C THR A 338 -13.75 -3.68 7.47
N PRO A 339 -13.57 -2.36 7.70
CA PRO A 339 -14.54 -1.55 8.43
C PRO A 339 -15.85 -1.43 7.66
N LEU A 340 -16.96 -1.22 8.40
CA LEU A 340 -18.26 -0.95 7.77
C LEU A 340 -18.18 0.33 6.94
N HIS A 341 -18.62 0.26 5.69
CA HIS A 341 -18.60 1.42 4.79
C HIS A 341 -19.82 1.46 3.87
N LEU A 342 -20.08 2.64 3.29
CA LEU A 342 -21.23 2.89 2.44
C LEU A 342 -21.00 2.37 1.03
N ALA A 343 -21.95 1.57 0.54
CA ALA A 343 -22.00 1.05 -0.81
C ALA A 343 -23.41 1.17 -1.39
N PHE A 344 -23.62 0.65 -2.59
CA PHE A 344 -24.95 0.44 -3.18
C PHE A 344 -24.95 -0.80 -4.09
N SER A 345 -26.12 -1.41 -4.25
CA SER A 345 -26.42 -2.41 -5.28
C SER A 345 -27.54 -1.92 -6.19
N CYS A 346 -27.48 -2.28 -7.47
CA CYS A 346 -28.56 -1.99 -8.41
C CYS A 346 -28.85 -3.21 -9.29
N TYR A 347 -30.14 -3.48 -9.46
CA TYR A 347 -30.71 -4.46 -10.39
C TYR A 347 -31.31 -3.71 -11.57
N VAL A 348 -30.67 -3.76 -12.73
CA VAL A 348 -31.16 -3.05 -13.92
C VAL A 348 -32.12 -3.96 -14.69
N VAL A 349 -33.29 -3.42 -15.02
CA VAL A 349 -34.38 -4.15 -15.65
C VAL A 349 -34.78 -3.45 -16.96
N ASP A 350 -34.97 -4.23 -18.01
CA ASP A 350 -35.46 -3.74 -19.30
C ASP A 350 -37.01 -3.63 -19.34
N PRO A 351 -37.57 -3.00 -20.39
CA PRO A 351 -39.04 -2.86 -20.53
C PRO A 351 -39.81 -4.19 -20.60
N ARG A 352 -39.12 -5.31 -20.79
CA ARG A 352 -39.72 -6.67 -20.82
C ARG A 352 -39.65 -7.36 -19.46
N GLY A 353 -39.15 -6.70 -18.40
CA GLY A 353 -38.95 -7.28 -17.09
C GLY A 353 -37.77 -8.25 -16.99
N ARG A 354 -36.81 -8.20 -17.95
CA ARG A 354 -35.56 -9.00 -17.83
C ARG A 354 -34.56 -8.24 -17.01
N LEU A 355 -33.87 -8.96 -16.15
CA LEU A 355 -32.77 -8.45 -15.32
C LEU A 355 -31.44 -8.57 -16.09
N LEU A 356 -30.62 -7.55 -16.04
CA LEU A 356 -29.24 -7.61 -16.49
C LEU A 356 -28.37 -8.24 -15.39
N VAL A 357 -27.95 -9.47 -15.62
CA VAL A 357 -27.03 -10.24 -14.74
C VAL A 357 -25.63 -10.11 -15.29
N THR A 358 -24.65 -9.86 -14.42
CA THR A 358 -23.24 -9.71 -14.81
C THR A 358 -22.35 -10.79 -14.18
N THR A 359 -21.23 -11.07 -14.83
CA THR A 359 -20.12 -11.84 -14.28
C THR A 359 -18.95 -10.87 -14.08
N ARG A 360 -18.48 -10.73 -12.86
CA ARG A 360 -17.37 -9.84 -12.52
C ARG A 360 -16.12 -10.29 -13.26
N ALA A 361 -15.35 -9.34 -13.79
CA ALA A 361 -14.11 -9.67 -14.49
C ALA A 361 -13.17 -10.50 -13.60
N ALA A 362 -12.54 -11.52 -14.19
CA ALA A 362 -11.58 -12.38 -13.49
C ALA A 362 -10.35 -11.62 -12.97
N SER A 363 -10.10 -10.42 -13.50
CA SER A 363 -9.06 -9.49 -13.06
C SER A 363 -9.41 -8.71 -11.78
N LYS A 364 -10.65 -8.73 -11.30
CA LYS A 364 -11.07 -7.97 -10.10
C LYS A 364 -10.41 -8.51 -8.83
N PRO A 365 -9.96 -7.63 -7.90
CA PRO A 365 -9.34 -8.06 -6.64
C PRO A 365 -10.32 -8.71 -5.67
N SER A 366 -11.59 -8.24 -5.65
CA SER A 366 -12.65 -8.83 -4.83
C SER A 366 -13.64 -9.60 -5.68
N PHE A 367 -13.93 -10.83 -5.28
CA PHE A 367 -14.92 -11.71 -5.92
C PHE A 367 -14.73 -11.85 -7.46
N PRO A 368 -13.51 -12.19 -7.97
CA PRO A 368 -13.26 -12.36 -9.40
C PRO A 368 -14.07 -13.52 -9.99
N GLY A 369 -14.60 -13.34 -11.21
CA GLY A 369 -15.33 -14.38 -11.96
C GLY A 369 -16.69 -14.75 -11.36
N VAL A 370 -17.18 -14.01 -10.38
CA VAL A 370 -18.46 -14.31 -9.69
C VAL A 370 -19.63 -13.70 -10.44
N VAL A 371 -20.69 -14.50 -10.67
CA VAL A 371 -21.97 -14.00 -11.17
C VAL A 371 -22.66 -13.16 -10.11
N THR A 372 -23.21 -12.02 -10.47
CA THR A 372 -23.83 -11.08 -9.53
C THR A 372 -25.01 -10.31 -10.15
N ASN A 373 -25.62 -9.43 -9.37
CA ASN A 373 -26.55 -8.41 -9.86
C ASN A 373 -25.89 -7.46 -10.87
N THR A 374 -26.60 -6.46 -11.37
CA THR A 374 -26.13 -5.66 -12.50
C THR A 374 -24.93 -4.78 -12.14
N VAL A 375 -25.05 -3.93 -11.11
CA VAL A 375 -24.04 -2.96 -10.72
C VAL A 375 -23.95 -2.85 -9.20
N CYS A 376 -22.73 -2.84 -8.69
CA CYS A 376 -22.42 -2.52 -7.30
C CYS A 376 -21.32 -1.46 -7.23
N GLY A 377 -21.29 -0.65 -6.19
CA GLY A 377 -20.24 0.33 -6.07
C GLY A 377 -20.34 1.18 -4.81
N HIS A 378 -19.43 2.14 -4.71
CA HIS A 378 -19.37 3.06 -3.58
C HIS A 378 -19.66 4.47 -4.07
N PRO A 379 -20.54 5.23 -3.37
CA PRO A 379 -20.69 6.65 -3.62
C PRO A 379 -19.45 7.39 -3.11
N LYS A 380 -19.08 8.48 -3.77
CA LYS A 380 -18.09 9.41 -3.24
C LYS A 380 -18.65 10.12 -2.01
N PRO A 381 -17.79 10.61 -1.09
CA PRO A 381 -18.27 11.44 0.01
C PRO A 381 -19.12 12.62 -0.48
N GLY A 382 -20.36 12.71 -0.01
CA GLY A 382 -21.33 13.73 -0.43
C GLY A 382 -21.90 13.53 -1.84
N GLU A 383 -21.67 12.38 -2.48
CA GLU A 383 -22.31 12.04 -3.76
C GLU A 383 -23.70 11.46 -3.52
N ASP A 384 -24.66 11.93 -4.30
CA ASP A 384 -26.00 11.36 -4.36
C ASP A 384 -25.95 9.89 -4.81
N LEU A 385 -26.68 9.00 -4.11
CA LEU A 385 -26.68 7.56 -4.43
C LEU A 385 -27.20 7.26 -5.85
N ALA A 386 -28.22 7.97 -6.33
CA ALA A 386 -28.74 7.76 -7.67
C ALA A 386 -27.72 8.16 -8.74
N GLU A 387 -26.98 9.24 -8.51
CA GLU A 387 -25.89 9.65 -9.40
C GLU A 387 -24.74 8.64 -9.37
N ALA A 388 -24.39 8.11 -8.20
CA ALA A 388 -23.37 7.06 -8.07
C ALA A 388 -23.76 5.79 -8.85
N VAL A 389 -25.03 5.35 -8.76
CA VAL A 389 -25.58 4.22 -9.54
C VAL A 389 -25.47 4.48 -11.03
N ARG A 390 -25.95 5.65 -11.51
CA ARG A 390 -25.90 6.02 -12.94
C ARG A 390 -24.49 6.09 -13.47
N ARG A 391 -23.58 6.71 -12.70
CA ARG A 391 -22.16 6.81 -13.03
C ARG A 391 -21.53 5.43 -13.25
N ARG A 392 -21.79 4.49 -12.33
CA ARG A 392 -21.23 3.13 -12.40
C ARG A 392 -21.86 2.31 -13.53
N ALA A 393 -23.18 2.36 -13.71
CA ALA A 393 -23.86 1.68 -14.81
C ALA A 393 -23.32 2.12 -16.17
N ARG A 394 -23.12 3.43 -16.35
CA ARG A 394 -22.53 3.98 -17.56
C ARG A 394 -21.09 3.55 -17.77
N SER A 395 -20.25 3.60 -16.72
CA SER A 395 -18.82 3.28 -16.84
C SER A 395 -18.55 1.78 -16.99
N GLU A 396 -19.30 0.90 -16.33
CA GLU A 396 -19.07 -0.55 -16.34
C GLU A 396 -19.76 -1.26 -17.52
N LEU A 397 -20.93 -0.77 -17.93
CA LEU A 397 -21.81 -1.48 -18.87
C LEU A 397 -22.24 -0.64 -20.07
N GLY A 398 -21.92 0.66 -20.10
CA GLY A 398 -22.39 1.58 -21.12
C GLY A 398 -23.93 1.80 -21.07
N VAL A 399 -24.56 1.51 -19.94
CA VAL A 399 -26.02 1.53 -19.77
C VAL A 399 -26.48 2.86 -19.20
N GLU A 400 -27.50 3.47 -19.84
CA GLU A 400 -28.18 4.70 -19.35
C GLU A 400 -29.41 4.36 -18.52
N VAL A 401 -29.29 4.46 -17.20
CA VAL A 401 -30.40 4.24 -16.27
C VAL A 401 -31.29 5.47 -16.20
N ARG A 402 -32.51 5.37 -16.76
CA ARG A 402 -33.48 6.48 -16.88
C ARG A 402 -34.14 6.84 -15.57
N SER A 403 -34.61 5.83 -14.87
CA SER A 403 -35.19 6.01 -13.54
C SER A 403 -34.68 4.97 -12.57
N LEU A 404 -34.67 5.34 -11.29
CA LEU A 404 -34.21 4.51 -10.19
C LEU A 404 -35.31 4.48 -9.10
N ARG A 405 -35.50 3.32 -8.52
CA ARG A 405 -36.38 3.12 -7.35
C ARG A 405 -35.58 2.45 -6.26
N LEU A 406 -35.54 3.04 -5.07
CA LEU A 406 -35.00 2.44 -3.87
C LEU A 406 -35.90 1.29 -3.43
N VAL A 407 -35.38 0.10 -3.17
CA VAL A 407 -36.20 -1.07 -2.81
C VAL A 407 -35.81 -1.72 -1.49
N LEU A 408 -34.53 -1.71 -1.10
CA LEU A 408 -34.03 -2.19 0.21
C LEU A 408 -33.09 -1.12 0.79
N PRO A 409 -33.62 -0.19 1.59
CA PRO A 409 -32.87 1.00 2.03
C PRO A 409 -31.76 0.72 3.05
N ASP A 410 -31.93 -0.29 3.91
CA ASP A 410 -31.05 -0.61 5.05
C ASP A 410 -30.27 -1.92 4.89
N PHE A 411 -30.23 -2.49 3.68
CA PHE A 411 -29.54 -3.74 3.42
C PHE A 411 -28.05 -3.63 3.77
N ARG A 412 -27.55 -4.62 4.51
CA ARG A 412 -26.15 -4.74 4.87
C ARG A 412 -25.67 -6.19 4.76
N TYR A 413 -24.40 -6.36 4.48
CA TYR A 413 -23.79 -7.70 4.41
C TYR A 413 -22.33 -7.68 4.81
N ARG A 414 -21.82 -8.87 5.14
CA ARG A 414 -20.40 -9.12 5.31
C ARG A 414 -20.02 -10.41 4.60
N ALA A 415 -19.15 -10.33 3.61
CA ALA A 415 -18.74 -11.47 2.80
C ALA A 415 -17.22 -11.55 2.71
N ALA A 416 -16.68 -12.76 2.68
CA ALA A 416 -15.24 -13.01 2.59
C ALA A 416 -14.91 -13.91 1.40
N MET A 417 -13.86 -13.56 0.65
CA MET A 417 -13.30 -14.39 -0.41
C MET A 417 -11.79 -14.13 -0.54
N ASN A 418 -10.99 -15.17 -0.60
CA ASN A 418 -9.54 -15.08 -0.80
C ASN A 418 -8.81 -14.16 0.20
N GLY A 419 -9.29 -14.09 1.45
CA GLY A 419 -8.69 -13.25 2.50
C GLY A 419 -9.09 -11.77 2.44
N LEU A 420 -9.95 -11.37 1.50
CA LEU A 420 -10.59 -10.06 1.48
C LEU A 420 -12.01 -10.17 2.04
N VAL A 421 -12.40 -9.16 2.81
CA VAL A 421 -13.76 -9.02 3.36
C VAL A 421 -14.40 -7.78 2.76
N GLU A 422 -15.64 -7.92 2.30
CA GLU A 422 -16.55 -6.79 2.06
C GLU A 422 -17.49 -6.69 3.26
N HIS A 423 -17.61 -5.50 3.85
CA HIS A 423 -18.48 -5.22 4.99
C HIS A 423 -19.17 -3.90 4.73
N GLU A 424 -20.37 -4.00 4.16
CA GLU A 424 -21.05 -2.88 3.53
C GLU A 424 -22.46 -2.66 4.09
N LEU A 425 -22.82 -1.40 4.27
CA LEU A 425 -24.18 -0.92 4.32
C LEU A 425 -24.54 -0.44 2.91
N CYS A 426 -25.44 -1.18 2.25
CA CYS A 426 -25.53 -1.25 0.81
C CYS A 426 -27.00 -1.11 0.33
N PRO A 427 -27.62 0.10 0.38
CA PRO A 427 -28.96 0.31 -0.17
C PRO A 427 -29.13 -0.27 -1.56
N VAL A 428 -30.25 -0.97 -1.81
CA VAL A 428 -30.51 -1.67 -3.06
C VAL A 428 -31.52 -0.91 -3.90
N PHE A 429 -31.21 -0.74 -5.18
CA PHE A 429 -32.04 -0.06 -6.17
C PHE A 429 -32.49 -1.03 -7.27
N VAL A 430 -33.65 -0.76 -7.86
CA VAL A 430 -33.99 -1.22 -9.20
C VAL A 430 -33.87 -0.06 -10.17
N GLY A 431 -33.13 -0.26 -11.27
CA GLY A 431 -32.91 0.71 -12.32
C GLY A 431 -33.65 0.31 -13.60
N PHE A 432 -34.23 1.26 -14.30
CA PHE A 432 -35.00 1.02 -15.52
C PHE A 432 -34.28 1.66 -16.72
N VAL A 433 -34.24 0.93 -17.83
CA VAL A 433 -33.64 1.34 -19.11
C VAL A 433 -34.66 1.33 -20.24
N ASP A 434 -34.38 2.07 -21.31
CA ASP A 434 -35.30 2.12 -22.47
C ASP A 434 -35.03 1.00 -23.50
N ASP A 435 -33.80 0.49 -23.53
CA ASP A 435 -33.37 -0.54 -24.46
C ASP A 435 -32.41 -1.55 -23.79
N ASP A 436 -31.98 -2.54 -24.54
CA ASP A 436 -31.10 -3.60 -24.07
C ASP A 436 -29.65 -3.50 -24.61
N ALA A 437 -29.27 -2.33 -25.11
CA ALA A 437 -27.92 -2.07 -25.62
C ALA A 437 -26.86 -2.13 -24.50
N LEU A 438 -25.77 -2.80 -24.75
CA LEU A 438 -24.67 -3.01 -23.82
C LEU A 438 -23.33 -2.63 -24.47
N ALA A 439 -22.48 -1.97 -23.68
CA ALA A 439 -21.08 -1.71 -24.01
C ALA A 439 -20.23 -1.96 -22.76
N ALA A 440 -20.17 -3.23 -22.34
CA ALA A 440 -19.49 -3.62 -21.11
C ALA A 440 -17.98 -3.39 -21.20
N ASP A 441 -17.42 -2.81 -20.15
CA ASP A 441 -15.97 -2.69 -19.97
C ASP A 441 -15.40 -4.08 -19.59
N PRO A 442 -14.54 -4.71 -20.43
CA PRO A 442 -14.00 -6.03 -20.16
C PRO A 442 -13.08 -6.08 -18.90
N GLN A 443 -12.68 -4.93 -18.38
CA GLN A 443 -11.93 -4.86 -17.13
C GLN A 443 -12.84 -4.94 -15.90
N GLU A 444 -14.13 -4.64 -16.07
CA GLU A 444 -15.13 -4.65 -15.00
C GLU A 444 -16.02 -5.91 -15.05
N VAL A 445 -16.36 -6.35 -16.27
CA VAL A 445 -17.38 -7.37 -16.52
C VAL A 445 -16.91 -8.33 -17.61
N ASP A 446 -16.77 -9.62 -17.29
CA ASP A 446 -16.42 -10.68 -18.25
C ASP A 446 -17.62 -11.10 -19.10
N ASP A 447 -18.83 -11.06 -18.52
CA ASP A 447 -20.07 -11.44 -19.22
C ASP A 447 -21.26 -10.66 -18.66
N ALA A 448 -22.22 -10.34 -19.52
CA ALA A 448 -23.45 -9.63 -19.15
C ALA A 448 -24.63 -10.19 -19.97
N GLN A 449 -25.69 -10.61 -19.29
CA GLN A 449 -26.83 -11.30 -19.90
C GLN A 449 -28.15 -10.74 -19.39
N TRP A 450 -29.10 -10.52 -20.30
CA TRP A 450 -30.49 -10.26 -19.95
C TRP A 450 -31.24 -11.56 -19.65
N VAL A 451 -31.67 -11.74 -18.40
CA VAL A 451 -32.32 -12.94 -17.91
C VAL A 451 -33.70 -12.60 -17.34
N PRO A 452 -34.78 -13.33 -17.65
CA PRO A 452 -36.06 -13.11 -17.02
C PRO A 452 -35.93 -13.19 -15.48
N TRP A 453 -36.51 -12.22 -14.75
CA TRP A 453 -36.43 -12.20 -13.29
C TRP A 453 -36.91 -13.51 -12.65
N GLU A 454 -38.03 -14.06 -13.14
CA GLU A 454 -38.56 -15.31 -12.63
C GLU A 454 -37.57 -16.48 -12.75
N GLN A 455 -36.87 -16.55 -13.87
CA GLN A 455 -35.83 -17.57 -14.07
C GLN A 455 -34.66 -17.33 -13.11
N PHE A 456 -34.13 -16.10 -13.04
CA PHE A 456 -32.98 -15.77 -12.21
C PHE A 456 -33.27 -16.07 -10.73
N ARG A 457 -34.40 -15.55 -10.18
CA ARG A 457 -34.77 -15.78 -8.79
C ARG A 457 -34.95 -17.27 -8.47
N HIS A 458 -35.60 -18.02 -9.38
CA HIS A 458 -35.81 -19.46 -9.19
C HIS A 458 -34.48 -20.24 -9.16
N GLU A 459 -33.55 -19.92 -10.05
CA GLU A 459 -32.23 -20.55 -10.11
C GLU A 459 -31.39 -20.22 -8.86
N VAL A 460 -31.42 -18.98 -8.37
CA VAL A 460 -30.71 -18.56 -7.15
C VAL A 460 -31.31 -19.22 -5.91
N LEU A 461 -32.65 -19.09 -5.71
CA LEU A 461 -33.34 -19.64 -4.53
C LEU A 461 -33.26 -21.18 -4.45
N SER A 462 -33.17 -21.88 -5.60
CA SER A 462 -33.00 -23.31 -5.63
C SER A 462 -31.54 -23.79 -5.57
N GLY A 463 -30.57 -22.85 -5.49
CA GLY A 463 -29.12 -23.15 -5.48
C GLY A 463 -28.57 -23.66 -6.82
N ARG A 464 -29.35 -23.56 -7.92
CA ARG A 464 -28.89 -23.97 -9.26
C ARG A 464 -27.97 -22.97 -9.93
N ARG A 465 -28.03 -21.70 -9.52
CA ARG A 465 -27.12 -20.64 -9.95
C ARG A 465 -26.33 -20.15 -8.74
N THR A 466 -25.02 -20.31 -8.79
CA THR A 466 -24.12 -19.71 -7.80
C THR A 466 -23.94 -18.24 -8.16
N VAL A 467 -24.21 -17.36 -7.19
CA VAL A 467 -24.06 -15.90 -7.31
C VAL A 467 -23.22 -15.35 -6.15
N SER A 468 -22.92 -14.06 -6.18
CA SER A 468 -22.23 -13.39 -5.10
C SER A 468 -22.97 -13.53 -3.75
N PRO A 469 -22.27 -13.51 -2.61
CA PRO A 469 -22.89 -13.61 -1.28
C PRO A 469 -24.00 -12.57 -1.07
N TRP A 470 -23.75 -11.30 -1.39
CA TRP A 470 -24.77 -10.26 -1.26
C TRP A 470 -25.99 -10.51 -2.16
N CYS A 471 -25.78 -11.00 -3.39
CA CYS A 471 -26.87 -11.34 -4.28
C CYS A 471 -27.70 -12.53 -3.73
N THR A 472 -27.03 -13.51 -3.11
CA THR A 472 -27.71 -14.63 -2.43
C THR A 472 -28.62 -14.14 -1.28
N GLU A 473 -28.20 -13.09 -0.54
CA GLU A 473 -28.98 -12.49 0.54
C GLU A 473 -30.06 -11.53 0.03
N GLN A 474 -29.79 -10.78 -1.04
CA GLN A 474 -30.73 -9.81 -1.62
C GLN A 474 -31.90 -10.47 -2.34
N VAL A 475 -31.68 -11.55 -3.11
CA VAL A 475 -32.72 -12.17 -3.95
C VAL A 475 -33.94 -12.64 -3.16
N PRO A 476 -33.82 -13.29 -1.98
CA PRO A 476 -34.98 -13.61 -1.16
C PRO A 476 -35.80 -12.40 -0.70
N LEU A 477 -35.12 -11.30 -0.37
CA LEU A 477 -35.75 -10.04 0.05
C LEU A 477 -36.48 -9.38 -1.13
N LEU A 478 -35.87 -9.37 -2.30
CA LEU A 478 -36.49 -8.85 -3.52
C LEU A 478 -37.67 -9.70 -3.99
N ASP A 479 -37.61 -11.03 -3.86
CA ASP A 479 -38.73 -11.93 -4.16
C ASP A 479 -39.94 -11.65 -3.28
N ALA A 480 -39.73 -11.28 -2.00
CA ALA A 480 -40.79 -10.88 -1.08
C ALA A 480 -41.51 -9.58 -1.47
N LEU A 481 -40.90 -8.73 -2.30
CA LEU A 481 -41.54 -7.51 -2.83
C LEU A 481 -42.57 -7.82 -3.93
N GLY A 482 -42.49 -8.99 -4.54
CA GLY A 482 -43.43 -9.44 -5.58
C GLY A 482 -42.70 -10.00 -6.83
N PRO A 483 -43.50 -10.67 -7.69
CA PRO A 483 -42.94 -11.42 -8.83
C PRO A 483 -42.46 -10.53 -9.99
N ASP A 484 -42.88 -9.27 -10.04
CA ASP A 484 -42.58 -8.35 -11.15
C ASP A 484 -41.70 -7.18 -10.69
N PRO A 485 -40.43 -7.14 -11.13
CA PRO A 485 -39.53 -6.03 -10.78
C PRO A 485 -40.03 -4.63 -11.19
N LEU A 486 -40.85 -4.54 -12.23
CA LEU A 486 -41.42 -3.28 -12.68
C LEU A 486 -42.44 -2.73 -11.68
N ALA A 487 -43.03 -3.59 -10.84
CA ALA A 487 -44.08 -3.27 -9.86
C ALA A 487 -43.55 -3.28 -8.40
N TRP A 488 -42.30 -3.52 -8.13
CA TRP A 488 -41.77 -3.50 -6.75
C TRP A 488 -42.04 -2.18 -6.05
N PRO A 489 -42.53 -2.20 -4.81
CA PRO A 489 -42.79 -0.96 -4.05
C PRO A 489 -41.47 -0.22 -3.76
N ALA A 490 -41.59 1.10 -3.66
CA ALA A 490 -40.50 1.94 -3.19
C ALA A 490 -40.28 1.74 -1.68
N GLY A 491 -39.06 1.60 -1.25
CA GLY A 491 -38.64 1.58 0.14
C GLY A 491 -38.69 2.99 0.77
N LEU A 492 -38.75 3.04 2.09
CA LEU A 492 -38.84 4.30 2.82
C LEU A 492 -37.51 5.04 2.82
N ARG A 493 -37.52 6.30 2.41
CA ARG A 493 -36.32 7.19 2.46
C ARG A 493 -35.79 7.35 3.89
N THR A 494 -36.68 7.30 4.88
CA THR A 494 -36.33 7.45 6.30
C THR A 494 -35.58 6.25 6.88
N GLU A 495 -35.53 5.14 6.14
CA GLU A 495 -34.75 3.92 6.51
C GLU A 495 -33.33 3.91 5.89
N LEU A 496 -33.00 4.89 5.06
CA LEU A 496 -31.64 5.05 4.58
C LEU A 496 -30.66 5.35 5.73
N PRO A 497 -29.43 4.84 5.67
CA PRO A 497 -28.42 5.19 6.66
C PRO A 497 -28.14 6.70 6.66
N PRO A 498 -27.81 7.29 7.84
CA PRO A 498 -27.53 8.73 7.94
C PRO A 498 -26.44 9.26 7.00
N ALA A 499 -25.53 8.41 6.56
CA ALA A 499 -24.46 8.77 5.63
C ALA A 499 -24.91 8.79 4.16
N ALA A 500 -26.08 8.25 3.84
CA ALA A 500 -26.56 8.12 2.47
C ALA A 500 -27.32 9.38 2.03
N GLU A 501 -26.88 10.02 0.97
CA GLU A 501 -27.59 11.11 0.31
C GLU A 501 -28.38 10.56 -0.88
N LEU A 502 -29.68 10.89 -0.95
CA LEU A 502 -30.55 10.51 -2.05
C LEU A 502 -31.41 11.73 -2.48
N GLY A 503 -31.15 12.22 -3.69
CA GLY A 503 -31.88 13.33 -4.30
C GLY A 503 -33.29 12.96 -4.77
N PRO A 504 -34.00 13.93 -5.34
CA PRO A 504 -35.37 13.74 -5.80
C PRO A 504 -35.50 12.87 -7.06
N ASP A 505 -34.38 12.58 -7.75
CA ASP A 505 -34.35 11.86 -9.01
C ASP A 505 -34.48 10.34 -8.88
N ALA A 506 -34.50 9.82 -7.63
CA ALA A 506 -34.83 8.44 -7.32
C ALA A 506 -36.17 8.34 -6.61
N GLU A 507 -37.01 7.39 -7.05
CA GLU A 507 -38.27 7.08 -6.39
C GLU A 507 -38.00 6.40 -5.04
N ALA A 508 -38.48 6.99 -3.96
CA ALA A 508 -38.46 6.44 -2.61
C ALA A 508 -39.74 6.91 -1.87
N ALA A 509 -40.26 6.05 -0.99
CA ALA A 509 -41.46 6.34 -0.20
C ALA A 509 -41.13 7.21 1.03
#